data_31e95b3ad613619b7b266eb9567035f9
#
_entry.id   31e95b3ad613619b7b266eb9567035f9
#
_cell.length_a   1.000
_cell.length_b   1.000
_cell.length_c   1.000
_cell.angle_alpha   90.00
_cell.angle_beta   90.00
_cell.angle_gamma   90.00
#
_symmetry.space_group_name_H-M   'P 1'
#
loop_
_entity.id
_entity.type
_entity.pdbx_description
1 polymer ?
#
loop_
_entity_poly.entity_id
_entity_poly.type
_entity_poly.pdbx_seq_one_letter_code
_entity_poly.pdbx_strand_id
1 'polypeptide(L)'
;VNGIVTDLDNPPALDKKKKHSIEAVIDRLRISEENRQRLAETLETAAELSGGIILILNVDASDSEPTIFSTRFACTECGYSLSELEPRMFSFNNPAGACSACDGLGVSQNFDEKLVVVDDALSLAEGAVRGWDRRNVYYFHLIKRLAKHYEFSVEDPFRKLSKTHRRIILFGSSDEKIDFSYRNDRGEKISRRHKFEGVIPNMQRRLVETESNLVRESLQKFLKTDVCSACQGSRLKRESRNIFIDDLNISDLTNCSTSETLSIIQKFDFKGQKAAIADKILKEIKERLSFLIDVGLNYLTLERSADTLSGGEAQ
;
A
#
# COMPACT_ATOMS: atom_id res chain seq x y z
N VAL A 1 21.70 9.99 -17.87
CA VAL A 1 21.18 8.70 -17.48
C VAL A 1 21.63 8.36 -16.08
N ASN A 2 20.70 8.13 -15.14
CA ASN A 2 20.99 7.85 -13.72
C ASN A 2 21.95 8.88 -13.07
N GLY A 3 21.77 10.17 -13.40
CA GLY A 3 22.61 11.27 -12.89
C GLY A 3 23.95 11.44 -13.61
N ILE A 4 24.29 10.59 -14.56
CA ILE A 4 25.52 10.71 -15.35
C ILE A 4 25.22 11.34 -16.70
N VAL A 5 25.90 12.44 -17.03
CA VAL A 5 25.76 13.10 -18.33
C VAL A 5 26.46 12.26 -19.40
N THR A 6 25.72 11.87 -20.43
CA THR A 6 26.19 11.05 -21.55
C THR A 6 25.86 11.73 -22.88
N ASP A 7 26.64 11.45 -23.90
CA ASP A 7 26.38 11.96 -25.23
C ASP A 7 25.24 11.19 -25.90
N LEU A 8 24.39 11.89 -26.66
CA LEU A 8 23.28 11.29 -27.40
C LEU A 8 23.77 10.35 -28.50
N ASP A 9 24.94 10.64 -29.06
CA ASP A 9 25.53 9.82 -30.12
C ASP A 9 26.08 8.48 -29.61
N ASN A 10 26.29 8.36 -28.29
CA ASN A 10 26.84 7.15 -27.68
C ASN A 10 26.13 6.80 -26.35
N PRO A 11 24.85 6.42 -26.39
CA PRO A 11 24.06 6.15 -25.21
C PRO A 11 24.55 4.90 -24.48
N PRO A 12 24.57 4.87 -23.14
CA PRO A 12 24.97 3.69 -22.37
C PRO A 12 23.98 2.55 -22.57
N ALA A 13 24.49 1.32 -22.55
CA ALA A 13 23.64 0.13 -22.54
C ALA A 13 22.86 0.03 -21.22
N LEU A 14 21.53 0.04 -21.30
CA LEU A 14 20.64 -0.01 -20.14
C LEU A 14 20.21 -1.45 -19.84
N ASP A 15 20.26 -1.85 -18.58
CA ASP A 15 19.75 -3.14 -18.12
C ASP A 15 18.22 -3.12 -18.08
N LYS A 16 17.59 -3.88 -18.97
CA LYS A 16 16.12 -3.97 -19.08
C LYS A 16 15.39 -4.42 -17.81
N LYS A 17 16.11 -4.99 -16.85
CA LYS A 17 15.56 -5.48 -15.58
C LYS A 17 15.61 -4.43 -14.44
N LYS A 18 16.26 -3.29 -14.67
CA LYS A 18 16.40 -2.21 -13.68
C LYS A 18 15.58 -0.98 -14.10
N LYS A 19 15.14 -0.22 -13.12
CA LYS A 19 14.57 1.11 -13.36
C LYS A 19 15.71 2.09 -13.59
N HIS A 20 15.58 2.92 -14.62
CA HIS A 20 16.54 3.95 -14.97
C HIS A 20 15.86 5.32 -14.96
N SER A 21 16.59 6.35 -14.50
CA SER A 21 16.23 7.74 -14.68
C SER A 21 16.90 8.24 -15.96
N ILE A 22 16.11 8.79 -16.87
CA ILE A 22 16.59 9.36 -18.14
C ILE A 22 16.12 10.80 -18.17
N GLU A 23 17.06 11.73 -18.26
CA GLU A 23 16.84 13.16 -18.27
C GLU A 23 17.49 13.73 -19.54
N ALA A 24 16.78 14.60 -20.25
CA ALA A 24 17.35 15.30 -21.40
C ALA A 24 17.86 16.68 -20.96
N VAL A 25 19.15 16.97 -21.21
CA VAL A 25 19.71 18.30 -21.00
C VAL A 25 19.33 19.16 -22.20
N ILE A 26 18.45 20.15 -21.98
CA ILE A 26 17.95 21.03 -23.06
C ILE A 26 18.91 22.18 -23.29
N ASP A 27 19.40 22.83 -22.23
CA ASP A 27 20.32 23.99 -22.37
C ASP A 27 21.18 24.15 -21.12
N ARG A 28 22.28 24.91 -21.27
CA ARG A 28 23.15 25.38 -20.18
C ARG A 28 23.34 26.87 -20.33
N LEU A 29 22.79 27.65 -19.42
CA LEU A 29 22.83 29.09 -19.48
C LEU A 29 23.11 29.74 -18.13
N ARG A 30 23.63 30.98 -18.15
CA ARG A 30 23.71 31.81 -16.95
C ARG A 30 22.43 32.60 -16.81
N ILE A 31 21.89 32.65 -15.59
CA ILE A 31 20.72 33.48 -15.28
C ILE A 31 21.15 34.96 -15.31
N SER A 32 20.68 35.71 -16.30
CA SER A 32 20.86 37.16 -16.47
C SER A 32 19.67 37.74 -17.19
N GLU A 33 19.46 39.04 -17.07
CA GLU A 33 18.38 39.72 -17.81
C GLU A 33 18.54 39.56 -19.34
N GLU A 34 19.76 39.54 -19.85
CA GLU A 34 20.05 39.33 -21.27
C GLU A 34 19.59 37.95 -21.78
N ASN A 35 19.62 36.93 -20.92
CA ASN A 35 19.24 35.57 -21.28
C ASN A 35 17.77 35.24 -20.99
N ARG A 36 16.98 36.24 -20.58
CA ARG A 36 15.59 35.99 -20.15
C ARG A 36 14.72 35.37 -21.25
N GLN A 37 14.84 35.83 -22.49
CA GLN A 37 14.09 35.29 -23.62
C GLN A 37 14.53 33.85 -23.90
N ARG A 38 15.83 33.60 -23.98
CA ARG A 38 16.38 32.26 -24.21
C ARG A 38 15.97 31.28 -23.09
N LEU A 39 15.95 31.74 -21.83
CA LEU A 39 15.46 30.95 -20.71
C LEU A 39 13.99 30.55 -20.88
N ALA A 40 13.13 31.49 -21.31
CA ALA A 40 11.72 31.21 -21.54
C ALA A 40 11.51 30.15 -22.64
N GLU A 41 12.18 30.32 -23.79
CA GLU A 41 12.13 29.36 -24.90
C GLU A 41 12.65 27.98 -24.51
N THR A 42 13.73 27.93 -23.70
CA THR A 42 14.28 26.67 -23.15
C THR A 42 13.31 25.97 -22.20
N LEU A 43 12.65 26.73 -21.32
CA LEU A 43 11.67 26.20 -20.39
C LEU A 43 10.42 25.66 -21.09
N GLU A 44 9.94 26.37 -22.15
CA GLU A 44 8.83 25.88 -22.98
C GLU A 44 9.19 24.57 -23.68
N THR A 45 10.35 24.51 -24.31
CA THR A 45 10.86 23.28 -24.96
C THR A 45 10.99 22.12 -23.96
N ALA A 46 11.56 22.40 -22.78
CA ALA A 46 11.70 21.41 -21.73
C ALA A 46 10.32 20.89 -21.22
N ALA A 47 9.36 21.79 -21.05
CA ALA A 47 8.00 21.46 -20.64
C ALA A 47 7.28 20.58 -21.66
N GLU A 48 7.39 20.91 -22.95
CA GLU A 48 6.78 20.13 -24.05
C GLU A 48 7.36 18.72 -24.12
N LEU A 49 8.68 18.59 -24.11
CA LEU A 49 9.37 17.29 -24.20
C LEU A 49 9.09 16.37 -23.01
N SER A 50 9.00 16.94 -21.82
CA SER A 50 8.84 16.18 -20.57
C SER A 50 7.38 15.95 -20.15
N GLY A 51 6.42 16.54 -20.87
CA GLY A 51 5.03 16.55 -20.43
C GLY A 51 4.78 17.44 -19.21
N GLY A 52 5.60 18.48 -19.03
CA GLY A 52 5.41 19.52 -18.02
C GLY A 52 6.30 19.43 -16.77
N ILE A 53 7.28 18.53 -16.72
CA ILE A 53 8.22 18.43 -15.60
C ILE A 53 9.59 18.94 -16.03
N ILE A 54 10.11 19.95 -15.33
CA ILE A 54 11.39 20.61 -15.63
C ILE A 54 12.30 20.48 -14.41
N LEU A 55 13.55 20.06 -14.63
CA LEU A 55 14.58 20.07 -13.61
C LEU A 55 15.58 21.18 -13.88
N ILE A 56 15.89 21.95 -12.84
CA ILE A 56 16.94 22.98 -12.90
C ILE A 56 18.04 22.57 -11.94
N LEU A 57 19.25 22.40 -12.46
CA LEU A 57 20.44 22.03 -11.70
C LEU A 57 21.43 23.18 -11.69
N ASN A 58 21.94 23.56 -10.52
CA ASN A 58 23.04 24.49 -10.41
C ASN A 58 24.37 23.76 -10.67
N VAL A 59 25.00 24.02 -11.84
CA VAL A 59 26.21 23.32 -12.27
C VAL A 59 27.46 23.77 -11.49
N ASP A 60 27.42 24.97 -10.89
CA ASP A 60 28.55 25.53 -10.14
C ASP A 60 28.61 25.02 -8.69
N ALA A 61 27.55 24.40 -8.20
CA ALA A 61 27.48 23.83 -6.86
C ALA A 61 27.57 22.31 -6.92
N SER A 62 28.67 21.75 -6.43
CA SER A 62 29.03 20.31 -6.55
C SER A 62 28.02 19.35 -5.90
N ASP A 63 27.18 19.81 -4.97
CA ASP A 63 26.22 19.00 -4.22
C ASP A 63 24.77 19.57 -4.29
N SER A 64 24.43 20.34 -5.33
CA SER A 64 23.08 20.86 -5.45
C SER A 64 22.11 19.78 -5.92
N GLU A 65 21.06 19.55 -5.14
CA GLU A 65 19.92 18.77 -5.59
C GLU A 65 19.16 19.54 -6.70
N PRO A 66 18.65 18.84 -7.73
CA PRO A 66 17.89 19.47 -8.79
C PRO A 66 16.59 20.07 -8.22
N THR A 67 16.32 21.33 -8.57
CA THR A 67 15.02 21.95 -8.26
C THR A 67 14.00 21.53 -9.32
N ILE A 68 12.91 20.94 -8.89
CA ILE A 68 11.86 20.44 -9.78
C ILE A 68 10.78 21.52 -9.94
N PHE A 69 10.45 21.84 -11.18
CA PHE A 69 9.32 22.67 -11.55
C PHE A 69 8.32 21.84 -12.34
N SER A 70 7.05 22.13 -12.18
CA SER A 70 6.00 21.51 -12.96
C SER A 70 5.02 22.55 -13.45
N THR A 71 4.66 22.47 -14.70
CA THR A 71 3.58 23.27 -15.28
C THR A 71 2.20 22.74 -14.89
N ARG A 72 2.16 21.61 -14.15
CA ARG A 72 0.93 20.94 -13.70
C ARG A 72 0.80 21.05 -12.18
N PHE A 73 1.06 20.00 -11.44
CA PHE A 73 0.91 19.98 -9.98
C PHE A 73 2.20 19.43 -9.33
N ALA A 74 3.08 20.33 -8.89
CA ALA A 74 4.29 19.93 -8.17
C ALA A 74 4.47 20.73 -6.88
N CYS A 75 4.99 20.07 -5.86
CA CYS A 75 5.46 20.70 -4.65
C CYS A 75 6.91 21.15 -4.86
N THR A 76 7.17 22.44 -4.73
CA THR A 76 8.52 23.02 -4.87
C THR A 76 9.43 22.70 -3.69
N GLU A 77 8.88 22.32 -2.54
CA GLU A 77 9.66 22.01 -1.33
C GLU A 77 10.13 20.54 -1.30
N CYS A 78 9.26 19.59 -1.64
CA CYS A 78 9.57 18.16 -1.54
C CYS A 78 9.75 17.45 -2.88
N GLY A 79 9.64 18.18 -4.00
CA GLY A 79 9.80 17.62 -5.36
C GLY A 79 8.66 16.67 -5.78
N TYR A 80 7.64 16.50 -4.96
CA TYR A 80 6.49 15.66 -5.29
C TYR A 80 5.71 16.27 -6.46
N SER A 81 5.51 15.50 -7.52
CA SER A 81 4.77 15.95 -8.71
C SER A 81 3.62 15.00 -9.02
N LEU A 82 2.45 15.58 -9.25
CA LEU A 82 1.29 14.90 -9.81
C LEU A 82 1.28 15.08 -11.33
N SER A 83 1.20 13.99 -12.09
CA SER A 83 1.25 14.07 -13.54
C SER A 83 0.04 14.80 -14.12
N GLU A 84 -1.15 14.35 -13.81
CA GLU A 84 -2.42 14.93 -14.27
C GLU A 84 -3.56 14.49 -13.37
N LEU A 85 -4.54 15.38 -13.15
CA LEU A 85 -5.76 15.02 -12.43
C LEU A 85 -6.76 14.40 -13.40
N GLU A 86 -6.97 13.11 -13.28
CA GLU A 86 -7.91 12.36 -14.10
C GLU A 86 -9.02 11.75 -13.24
N PRO A 87 -10.24 11.63 -13.75
CA PRO A 87 -11.36 11.02 -13.01
C PRO A 87 -11.05 9.61 -12.47
N ARG A 88 -10.24 8.82 -13.20
CA ARG A 88 -9.84 7.46 -12.77
C ARG A 88 -9.03 7.42 -11.49
N MET A 89 -8.39 8.54 -11.10
CA MET A 89 -7.67 8.64 -9.82
C MET A 89 -8.60 8.62 -8.60
N PHE A 90 -9.86 8.92 -8.78
CA PHE A 90 -10.88 8.89 -7.72
C PHE A 90 -11.66 7.58 -7.68
N SER A 91 -11.24 6.57 -8.43
CA SER A 91 -11.84 5.24 -8.44
C SER A 91 -10.95 4.25 -7.69
N PHE A 92 -11.48 3.64 -6.65
CA PHE A 92 -10.78 2.57 -5.92
C PHE A 92 -10.73 1.24 -6.71
N ASN A 93 -11.50 1.09 -7.79
CA ASN A 93 -11.46 -0.06 -8.70
C ASN A 93 -10.45 0.13 -9.85
N ASN A 94 -9.76 1.27 -9.91
CA ASN A 94 -8.77 1.54 -10.93
C ASN A 94 -7.37 1.64 -10.29
N PRO A 95 -6.33 0.98 -10.82
CA PRO A 95 -4.97 1.06 -10.28
C PRO A 95 -4.40 2.48 -10.17
N ALA A 96 -4.92 3.44 -10.96
CA ALA A 96 -4.53 4.85 -10.85
C ALA A 96 -4.98 5.47 -9.53
N GLY A 97 -6.15 5.08 -9.00
CA GLY A 97 -6.74 5.62 -7.78
C GLY A 97 -6.69 4.69 -6.57
N ALA A 98 -6.68 3.38 -6.78
CA ALA A 98 -6.69 2.38 -5.71
C ALA A 98 -5.46 2.49 -4.79
N CYS A 99 -5.67 2.42 -3.48
CA CYS A 99 -4.60 2.35 -2.50
C CYS A 99 -3.72 1.12 -2.76
N SER A 100 -2.43 1.32 -2.98
CA SER A 100 -1.48 0.24 -3.31
C SER A 100 -1.22 -0.73 -2.17
N ALA A 101 -1.57 -0.39 -0.92
CA ALA A 101 -1.38 -1.26 0.23
C ALA A 101 -2.53 -2.26 0.43
N CYS A 102 -3.74 -1.93 -0.05
CA CYS A 102 -4.92 -2.78 0.09
C CYS A 102 -5.66 -2.99 -1.23
N ASP A 103 -5.06 -2.63 -2.37
CA ASP A 103 -5.63 -2.75 -3.71
C ASP A 103 -7.07 -2.20 -3.82
N GLY A 104 -7.34 -1.09 -3.12
CA GLY A 104 -8.65 -0.45 -3.10
C GLY A 104 -9.69 -1.11 -2.20
N LEU A 105 -9.32 -2.10 -1.38
CA LEU A 105 -10.26 -2.77 -0.47
C LEU A 105 -10.62 -1.94 0.77
N GLY A 106 -9.76 -0.99 1.17
CA GLY A 106 -9.94 -0.19 2.39
C GLY A 106 -9.58 -0.93 3.68
N VAL A 107 -9.40 -2.23 3.60
CA VAL A 107 -9.07 -3.11 4.71
C VAL A 107 -7.85 -3.93 4.40
N SER A 108 -7.16 -4.40 5.44
CA SER A 108 -6.07 -5.36 5.35
C SER A 108 -6.40 -6.59 6.18
N GLN A 109 -6.07 -7.76 5.66
CA GLN A 109 -6.20 -9.02 6.39
C GLN A 109 -4.83 -9.41 6.93
N ASN A 110 -4.71 -9.45 8.25
CA ASN A 110 -3.50 -9.82 8.95
C ASN A 110 -3.75 -11.01 9.87
N PHE A 111 -2.76 -11.88 10.03
CA PHE A 111 -2.83 -12.93 11.04
C PHE A 111 -2.82 -12.32 12.43
N ASP A 112 -3.84 -12.61 13.23
CA ASP A 112 -3.95 -12.15 14.62
C ASP A 112 -3.23 -13.12 15.53
N GLU A 113 -2.28 -12.61 16.33
CA GLU A 113 -1.58 -13.41 17.33
C GLU A 113 -2.53 -14.13 18.28
N LYS A 114 -3.64 -13.50 18.65
CA LYS A 114 -4.65 -14.07 19.57
C LYS A 114 -5.46 -15.21 18.93
N LEU A 115 -5.56 -15.25 17.61
CA LEU A 115 -6.20 -16.33 16.89
C LEU A 115 -5.21 -17.47 16.60
N VAL A 116 -3.93 -17.13 16.37
CA VAL A 116 -2.84 -18.08 16.12
C VAL A 116 -2.47 -18.83 17.41
N VAL A 117 -2.41 -18.12 18.54
CA VAL A 117 -2.24 -18.72 19.88
C VAL A 117 -3.61 -19.03 20.44
N VAL A 118 -4.05 -20.26 20.25
CA VAL A 118 -5.42 -20.70 20.60
C VAL A 118 -5.67 -20.68 22.10
N ASP A 119 -4.67 -21.08 22.88
CA ASP A 119 -4.71 -21.06 24.35
C ASP A 119 -3.28 -20.90 24.89
N ASP A 120 -3.01 -19.80 25.54
CA ASP A 120 -1.69 -19.50 26.09
C ASP A 120 -1.38 -20.23 27.42
N ALA A 121 -2.39 -20.89 28.01
CA ALA A 121 -2.21 -21.77 29.17
C ALA A 121 -1.61 -23.11 28.76
N LEU A 122 -1.78 -23.54 27.51
CA LEU A 122 -1.17 -24.73 26.94
C LEU A 122 0.31 -24.48 26.64
N SER A 123 1.07 -25.57 26.58
CA SER A 123 2.44 -25.57 26.07
C SER A 123 2.47 -25.69 24.54
N LEU A 124 3.61 -25.39 23.92
CA LEU A 124 3.80 -25.63 22.48
C LEU A 124 3.62 -27.11 22.12
N ALA A 125 4.02 -28.02 22.99
CA ALA A 125 3.85 -29.43 22.78
C ALA A 125 2.38 -29.88 22.83
N GLU A 126 1.54 -29.23 23.63
CA GLU A 126 0.11 -29.50 23.77
C GLU A 126 -0.74 -28.78 22.71
N GLY A 127 -0.20 -27.79 22.01
CA GLY A 127 -0.88 -27.14 20.92
C GLY A 127 -1.30 -25.69 21.19
N ALA A 128 -0.59 -24.96 22.05
CA ALA A 128 -0.78 -23.52 22.24
C ALA A 128 -0.82 -22.78 20.90
N VAL A 129 0.01 -23.19 19.95
CA VAL A 129 0.02 -22.71 18.57
C VAL A 129 -0.47 -23.82 17.65
N ARG A 130 -1.63 -23.61 17.04
CA ARG A 130 -2.30 -24.63 16.24
C ARG A 130 -1.48 -25.04 15.01
N GLY A 131 -1.31 -26.39 14.85
CA GLY A 131 -0.57 -26.96 13.73
C GLY A 131 0.95 -26.95 13.91
N TRP A 132 1.45 -26.46 15.08
CA TRP A 132 2.87 -26.44 15.44
C TRP A 132 3.17 -27.29 16.68
N ASP A 133 2.31 -28.25 16.98
CA ASP A 133 2.36 -29.16 18.09
C ASP A 133 2.87 -30.55 17.68
N ARG A 134 2.91 -31.50 18.64
CA ARG A 134 3.38 -32.86 18.45
C ARG A 134 2.69 -33.63 17.32
N ARG A 135 1.46 -33.27 16.95
CA ARG A 135 0.71 -33.90 15.85
C ARG A 135 1.30 -33.56 14.49
N ASN A 136 1.99 -32.44 14.37
CA ASN A 136 2.72 -32.08 13.16
C ASN A 136 4.22 -32.25 13.36
N VAL A 137 4.72 -33.41 12.97
CA VAL A 137 6.11 -33.81 13.21
C VAL A 137 7.11 -32.79 12.64
N TYR A 138 6.85 -32.27 11.47
CA TYR A 138 7.76 -31.35 10.79
C TYR A 138 7.86 -30.01 11.54
N TYR A 139 6.75 -29.33 11.75
CA TYR A 139 6.75 -28.04 12.43
C TYR A 139 7.17 -28.15 13.90
N PHE A 140 6.75 -29.19 14.58
CA PHE A 140 7.17 -29.41 15.96
C PHE A 140 8.66 -29.69 16.10
N HIS A 141 9.27 -30.32 15.09
CA HIS A 141 10.72 -30.47 15.05
C HIS A 141 11.44 -29.13 14.95
N LEU A 142 10.94 -28.20 14.12
CA LEU A 142 11.48 -26.85 14.04
C LEU A 142 11.40 -26.12 15.39
N ILE A 143 10.25 -26.21 16.07
CA ILE A 143 10.05 -25.62 17.40
C ILE A 143 11.02 -26.22 18.43
N LYS A 144 11.23 -27.53 18.44
CA LYS A 144 12.22 -28.16 19.33
C LYS A 144 13.64 -27.66 19.09
N ARG A 145 14.03 -27.42 17.84
CA ARG A 145 15.35 -26.85 17.52
C ARG A 145 15.48 -25.40 17.98
N LEU A 146 14.43 -24.64 17.78
CA LEU A 146 14.32 -23.29 18.29
C LEU A 146 14.46 -23.24 19.80
N ALA A 147 13.71 -24.09 20.49
CA ALA A 147 13.73 -24.21 21.95
C ALA A 147 15.12 -24.56 22.48
N LYS A 148 15.82 -25.47 21.80
CA LYS A 148 17.19 -25.83 22.16
C LYS A 148 18.17 -24.65 21.96
N HIS A 149 17.99 -23.87 20.90
CA HIS A 149 18.88 -22.76 20.57
C HIS A 149 18.72 -21.59 21.54
N TYR A 150 17.49 -21.27 21.91
CA TYR A 150 17.16 -20.14 22.81
C TYR A 150 16.93 -20.59 24.27
N GLU A 151 17.21 -21.84 24.60
CA GLU A 151 17.17 -22.38 25.97
C GLU A 151 15.81 -22.23 26.67
N PHE A 152 14.71 -22.52 25.95
CA PHE A 152 13.38 -22.58 26.56
C PHE A 152 12.76 -23.98 26.44
N SER A 153 11.77 -24.31 27.31
CA SER A 153 11.08 -25.57 27.27
C SER A 153 9.84 -25.53 26.40
N VAL A 154 9.64 -26.54 25.54
CA VAL A 154 8.40 -26.68 24.74
C VAL A 154 7.23 -27.18 25.57
N GLU A 155 7.47 -27.67 26.80
CA GLU A 155 6.48 -28.17 27.72
C GLU A 155 5.95 -27.08 28.67
N ASP A 156 6.60 -25.93 28.71
CA ASP A 156 6.13 -24.81 29.52
C ASP A 156 4.91 -24.12 28.90
N PRO A 157 3.92 -23.67 29.68
CA PRO A 157 2.82 -22.88 29.19
C PRO A 157 3.29 -21.66 28.38
N PHE A 158 2.67 -21.42 27.23
CA PHE A 158 3.10 -20.37 26.30
C PHE A 158 3.17 -18.98 26.97
N ARG A 159 2.23 -18.67 27.88
CA ARG A 159 2.21 -17.43 28.67
C ARG A 159 3.42 -17.27 29.61
N LYS A 160 4.09 -18.38 30.03
CA LYS A 160 5.28 -18.32 30.87
C LYS A 160 6.56 -18.09 30.08
N LEU A 161 6.55 -18.28 28.77
CA LEU A 161 7.69 -17.96 27.92
C LEU A 161 7.95 -16.45 27.94
N SER A 162 9.23 -16.05 27.85
CA SER A 162 9.60 -14.64 27.78
C SER A 162 8.95 -13.95 26.58
N LYS A 163 8.76 -12.63 26.65
CA LYS A 163 8.26 -11.86 25.51
C LYS A 163 9.13 -12.02 24.27
N THR A 164 10.45 -12.15 24.45
CA THR A 164 11.40 -12.38 23.36
C THR A 164 11.17 -13.76 22.71
N HIS A 165 11.04 -14.83 23.51
CA HIS A 165 10.80 -16.17 23.00
C HIS A 165 9.47 -16.24 22.24
N ARG A 166 8.39 -15.67 22.79
CA ARG A 166 7.08 -15.60 22.10
C ARG A 166 7.18 -14.87 20.76
N ARG A 167 7.89 -13.74 20.73
CA ARG A 167 8.10 -12.99 19.51
C ARG A 167 8.88 -13.78 18.45
N ILE A 168 9.96 -14.47 18.86
CA ILE A 168 10.76 -15.29 17.95
C ILE A 168 9.91 -16.45 17.39
N ILE A 169 9.12 -17.10 18.21
CA ILE A 169 8.23 -18.18 17.77
C ILE A 169 7.23 -17.66 16.75
N LEU A 170 6.58 -16.54 17.01
CA LEU A 170 5.53 -16.02 16.15
C LEU A 170 6.07 -15.32 14.89
N PHE A 171 7.15 -14.54 14.99
CA PHE A 171 7.63 -13.69 13.92
C PHE A 171 8.99 -14.06 13.33
N GLY A 172 9.68 -15.04 13.93
CA GLY A 172 10.95 -15.53 13.42
C GLY A 172 12.19 -14.95 14.11
N SER A 173 13.36 -15.50 13.71
CA SER A 173 14.65 -15.17 14.30
C SER A 173 15.35 -13.96 13.67
N SER A 174 14.64 -13.15 12.88
CA SER A 174 15.19 -12.02 12.12
C SER A 174 16.41 -12.44 11.27
N ASP A 175 17.59 -11.89 11.54
CA ASP A 175 18.82 -12.23 10.81
C ASP A 175 19.61 -13.40 11.40
N GLU A 176 19.24 -13.87 12.58
CA GLU A 176 19.91 -14.95 13.27
C GLU A 176 19.66 -16.29 12.59
N LYS A 177 20.75 -16.98 12.26
CA LYS A 177 20.71 -18.31 11.64
C LYS A 177 20.82 -19.38 12.70
N ILE A 178 19.89 -20.33 12.69
CA ILE A 178 19.75 -21.42 13.64
C ILE A 178 20.10 -22.74 12.94
N ASP A 179 20.69 -23.67 13.66
CA ASP A 179 21.04 -24.99 13.14
C ASP A 179 19.84 -25.92 13.21
N PHE A 180 19.24 -26.21 12.06
CA PHE A 180 18.19 -27.19 11.91
C PHE A 180 18.78 -28.51 11.38
N SER A 181 18.66 -29.57 12.16
CA SER A 181 19.06 -30.89 11.72
C SER A 181 17.85 -31.77 11.51
N TYR A 182 17.76 -32.39 10.36
CA TYR A 182 16.74 -33.38 9.99
C TYR A 182 17.41 -34.62 9.43
N ARG A 183 16.66 -35.72 9.37
CA ARG A 183 17.12 -36.94 8.70
C ARG A 183 16.52 -36.95 7.30
N ASN A 184 17.36 -37.25 6.29
CA ASN A 184 16.88 -37.46 4.93
C ASN A 184 16.22 -38.85 4.81
N ASP A 185 15.67 -39.16 3.65
CA ASP A 185 15.03 -40.44 3.35
C ASP A 185 15.98 -41.64 3.48
N ARG A 186 17.30 -41.40 3.46
CA ARG A 186 18.35 -42.41 3.68
C ARG A 186 18.77 -42.56 5.15
N GLY A 187 18.11 -41.82 6.06
CA GLY A 187 18.41 -41.84 7.50
C GLY A 187 19.64 -41.02 7.93
N GLU A 188 20.30 -40.33 6.99
CA GLU A 188 21.49 -39.50 7.27
C GLU A 188 21.07 -38.18 7.93
N LYS A 189 21.83 -37.76 8.93
CA LYS A 189 21.58 -36.48 9.60
C LYS A 189 22.13 -35.33 8.74
N ILE A 190 21.23 -34.54 8.16
CA ILE A 190 21.59 -33.31 7.47
C ILE A 190 21.37 -32.15 8.43
N SER A 191 22.37 -31.27 8.57
CA SER A 191 22.24 -30.01 9.30
C SER A 191 22.34 -28.86 8.32
N ARG A 192 21.36 -27.95 8.35
CA ARG A 192 21.35 -26.71 7.58
C ARG A 192 21.18 -25.54 8.52
N ARG A 193 21.99 -24.53 8.33
CA ARG A 193 21.93 -23.29 9.10
C ARG A 193 21.15 -22.24 8.32
N HIS A 194 19.92 -21.91 8.78
CA HIS A 194 19.08 -20.90 8.17
C HIS A 194 18.28 -20.13 9.24
N LYS A 195 17.68 -19.02 8.83
CA LYS A 195 16.78 -18.23 9.70
C LYS A 195 15.51 -19.03 9.96
N PHE A 196 14.95 -18.88 11.16
CA PHE A 196 13.61 -19.34 11.44
C PHE A 196 12.61 -18.30 10.94
N GLU A 197 11.72 -18.70 10.05
CA GLU A 197 10.75 -17.80 9.40
C GLU A 197 9.73 -17.22 10.41
N GLY A 198 9.33 -17.99 11.41
CA GLY A 198 8.24 -17.67 12.33
C GLY A 198 6.91 -18.29 11.89
N VAL A 199 6.02 -18.48 12.86
CA VAL A 199 4.69 -19.08 12.61
C VAL A 199 3.85 -18.22 11.71
N ILE A 200 3.72 -16.93 12.02
CA ILE A 200 2.87 -15.97 11.26
C ILE A 200 3.38 -15.76 9.84
N PRO A 201 4.65 -15.45 9.60
CA PRO A 201 5.18 -15.37 8.24
C PRO A 201 5.02 -16.66 7.43
N ASN A 202 5.21 -17.82 8.08
CA ASN A 202 4.97 -19.11 7.44
C ASN A 202 3.50 -19.27 7.01
N MET A 203 2.55 -18.92 7.88
CA MET A 203 1.12 -18.93 7.54
C MET A 203 0.78 -17.97 6.42
N GLN A 204 1.36 -16.76 6.41
CA GLN A 204 1.18 -15.76 5.35
C GLN A 204 1.66 -16.30 4.00
N ARG A 205 2.88 -16.82 3.95
CA ARG A 205 3.44 -17.42 2.73
C ARG A 205 2.58 -18.58 2.23
N ARG A 206 2.18 -19.49 3.12
CA ARG A 206 1.32 -20.62 2.77
C ARG A 206 -0.06 -20.19 2.26
N LEU A 207 -0.64 -19.14 2.80
CA LEU A 207 -1.93 -18.62 2.32
C LEU A 207 -1.85 -18.16 0.87
N VAL A 208 -0.72 -17.56 0.47
CA VAL A 208 -0.48 -17.09 -0.90
C VAL A 208 -0.12 -18.26 -1.84
N GLU A 209 0.75 -19.17 -1.40
CA GLU A 209 1.29 -20.25 -2.23
C GLU A 209 0.36 -21.45 -2.39
N THR A 210 -0.63 -21.62 -1.50
CA THR A 210 -1.46 -22.83 -1.53
C THR A 210 -2.47 -22.85 -2.67
N GLU A 211 -2.54 -23.95 -3.39
CA GLU A 211 -3.59 -24.26 -4.36
C GLU A 211 -4.80 -24.96 -3.72
N SER A 212 -4.65 -25.47 -2.50
CA SER A 212 -5.70 -26.19 -1.80
C SER A 212 -6.69 -25.25 -1.11
N ASN A 213 -7.97 -25.32 -1.49
CA ASN A 213 -9.04 -24.54 -0.88
C ASN A 213 -9.20 -24.88 0.62
N LEU A 214 -9.06 -26.16 1.01
CA LEU A 214 -9.16 -26.58 2.41
C LEU A 214 -8.05 -25.96 3.28
N VAL A 215 -6.83 -25.89 2.76
CA VAL A 215 -5.72 -25.22 3.47
C VAL A 215 -5.97 -23.72 3.56
N ARG A 216 -6.45 -23.10 2.48
CA ARG A 216 -6.79 -21.68 2.46
C ARG A 216 -7.87 -21.33 3.48
N GLU A 217 -8.97 -22.05 3.50
CA GLU A 217 -10.05 -21.88 4.48
C GLU A 217 -9.57 -22.10 5.93
N SER A 218 -8.70 -23.08 6.15
CA SER A 218 -8.14 -23.33 7.48
C SER A 218 -7.25 -22.17 7.97
N LEU A 219 -6.50 -21.52 7.07
CA LEU A 219 -5.63 -20.39 7.38
C LEU A 219 -6.41 -19.08 7.54
N GLN A 220 -7.48 -18.89 6.77
CA GLN A 220 -8.34 -17.71 6.87
C GLN A 220 -8.98 -17.53 8.25
N LYS A 221 -9.19 -18.63 9.00
CA LYS A 221 -9.71 -18.57 10.37
C LYS A 221 -8.82 -17.83 11.37
N PHE A 222 -7.56 -17.61 11.02
CA PHE A 222 -6.59 -16.88 11.84
C PHE A 222 -6.39 -15.42 11.37
N LEU A 223 -7.11 -15.03 10.33
CA LEU A 223 -7.06 -13.66 9.83
C LEU A 223 -8.03 -12.77 10.58
N LYS A 224 -7.55 -11.59 10.88
CA LYS A 224 -8.35 -10.46 11.33
C LYS A 224 -8.37 -9.41 10.24
N THR A 225 -9.55 -8.87 9.99
CA THR A 225 -9.72 -7.75 9.07
C THR A 225 -9.63 -6.46 9.86
N ASP A 226 -8.62 -5.66 9.56
CA ASP A 226 -8.41 -4.34 10.14
C ASP A 226 -8.52 -3.26 9.05
N VAL A 227 -8.83 -2.04 9.45
CA VAL A 227 -8.80 -0.90 8.52
C VAL A 227 -7.38 -0.73 7.99
N CYS A 228 -7.25 -0.55 6.68
CA CYS A 228 -5.94 -0.35 6.05
C CYS A 228 -5.23 0.88 6.63
N SER A 229 -4.06 0.69 7.21
CA SER A 229 -3.28 1.76 7.85
C SER A 229 -2.79 2.83 6.87
N ALA A 230 -2.58 2.47 5.60
CA ALA A 230 -2.10 3.39 4.57
C ALA A 230 -3.20 4.34 4.09
N CYS A 231 -4.41 3.83 3.81
CA CYS A 231 -5.51 4.65 3.31
C CYS A 231 -6.57 4.98 4.39
N GLN A 232 -6.47 4.41 5.58
CA GLN A 232 -7.41 4.63 6.69
C GLN A 232 -8.88 4.37 6.30
N GLY A 233 -9.10 3.33 5.48
CA GLY A 233 -10.41 2.95 4.99
C GLY A 233 -10.85 3.60 3.68
N SER A 234 -10.28 4.72 3.28
CA SER A 234 -10.71 5.49 2.10
C SER A 234 -10.52 4.79 0.75
N ARG A 235 -9.86 3.64 0.70
CA ARG A 235 -9.57 2.83 -0.49
C ARG A 235 -8.70 3.50 -1.55
N LEU A 236 -8.45 4.81 -1.43
CA LEU A 236 -7.78 5.64 -2.42
C LEU A 236 -6.32 5.90 -2.06
N LYS A 237 -5.52 6.17 -3.08
CA LYS A 237 -4.15 6.67 -2.92
C LYS A 237 -4.13 8.01 -2.20
N ARG A 238 -2.96 8.33 -1.61
CA ARG A 238 -2.75 9.60 -0.91
C ARG A 238 -3.02 10.81 -1.81
N GLU A 239 -2.65 10.74 -3.07
CA GLU A 239 -2.83 11.79 -4.08
C GLU A 239 -4.30 12.16 -4.22
N SER A 240 -5.15 11.18 -4.45
CA SER A 240 -6.60 11.37 -4.63
C SER A 240 -7.29 11.91 -3.38
N ARG A 241 -6.81 11.51 -2.20
CA ARG A 241 -7.37 11.98 -0.92
C ARG A 241 -7.00 13.42 -0.57
N ASN A 242 -5.92 13.94 -1.14
CA ASN A 242 -5.44 15.31 -0.88
C ASN A 242 -5.89 16.31 -1.96
N ILE A 243 -6.99 16.01 -2.66
CA ILE A 243 -7.65 16.94 -3.57
C ILE A 243 -8.95 17.38 -2.94
N PHE A 244 -9.11 18.68 -2.80
CA PHE A 244 -10.19 19.31 -2.06
C PHE A 244 -11.05 20.20 -2.94
N ILE A 245 -12.35 20.22 -2.66
CA ILE A 245 -13.32 21.20 -3.12
C ILE A 245 -13.95 21.80 -1.86
N ASP A 246 -13.72 23.10 -1.64
CA ASP A 246 -14.21 23.80 -0.43
C ASP A 246 -13.87 23.05 0.87
N ASP A 247 -12.60 22.71 1.08
CA ASP A 247 -12.09 21.99 2.24
C ASP A 247 -12.55 20.53 2.41
N LEU A 248 -13.34 20.00 1.49
CA LEU A 248 -13.81 18.62 1.48
C LEU A 248 -13.08 17.79 0.41
N ASN A 249 -12.59 16.63 0.79
CA ASN A 249 -12.10 15.63 -0.14
C ASN A 249 -13.19 14.61 -0.49
N ILE A 250 -12.92 13.74 -1.47
CA ILE A 250 -13.90 12.74 -1.91
C ILE A 250 -14.27 11.75 -0.79
N SER A 251 -13.33 11.41 0.10
CA SER A 251 -13.60 10.48 1.19
C SER A 251 -14.52 11.08 2.24
N ASP A 252 -14.41 12.39 2.50
CA ASP A 252 -15.31 13.10 3.41
C ASP A 252 -16.75 13.03 2.90
N LEU A 253 -16.95 13.17 1.58
CA LEU A 253 -18.28 13.08 0.97
C LEU A 253 -18.82 11.65 0.95
N THR A 254 -17.99 10.65 0.61
CA THR A 254 -18.43 9.27 0.48
C THR A 254 -18.69 8.59 1.82
N ASN A 255 -18.07 9.07 2.90
CA ASN A 255 -18.28 8.60 4.27
C ASN A 255 -19.58 9.13 4.90
N CYS A 256 -20.13 10.22 4.38
CA CYS A 256 -21.42 10.72 4.82
C CYS A 256 -22.56 9.84 4.34
N SER A 257 -23.68 9.88 5.04
CA SER A 257 -24.93 9.28 4.56
C SER A 257 -25.40 9.95 3.25
N THR A 258 -26.17 9.24 2.43
CA THR A 258 -26.73 9.79 1.17
C THR A 258 -27.46 11.12 1.38
N SER A 259 -28.21 11.25 2.49
CA SER A 259 -28.90 12.49 2.82
C SER A 259 -27.97 13.64 3.19
N GLU A 260 -26.93 13.36 3.97
CA GLU A 260 -25.91 14.36 4.31
C GLU A 260 -25.09 14.77 3.09
N THR A 261 -24.69 13.80 2.27
CA THR A 261 -23.96 14.06 1.01
C THR A 261 -24.78 14.96 0.09
N LEU A 262 -26.08 14.70 -0.08
CA LEU A 262 -26.97 15.56 -0.86
C LEU A 262 -27.03 16.97 -0.29
N SER A 263 -27.16 17.11 1.04
CA SER A 263 -27.21 18.40 1.72
C SER A 263 -25.90 19.22 1.55
N ILE A 264 -24.75 18.54 1.54
CA ILE A 264 -23.45 19.17 1.28
C ILE A 264 -23.37 19.65 -0.16
N ILE A 265 -23.69 18.76 -1.14
CA ILE A 265 -23.61 19.08 -2.57
C ILE A 265 -24.59 20.19 -2.96
N GLN A 266 -25.72 20.32 -2.28
CA GLN A 266 -26.69 21.41 -2.52
C GLN A 266 -26.13 22.79 -2.14
N LYS A 267 -25.16 22.84 -1.22
CA LYS A 267 -24.53 24.09 -0.76
C LYS A 267 -23.40 24.57 -1.67
N PHE A 268 -22.90 23.73 -2.58
CA PHE A 268 -21.86 24.15 -3.52
C PHE A 268 -22.35 25.29 -4.44
N ASP A 269 -21.69 26.43 -4.38
CA ASP A 269 -21.94 27.63 -5.19
C ASP A 269 -20.71 27.97 -6.01
N PHE A 270 -20.62 27.38 -7.21
CA PHE A 270 -19.54 27.69 -8.13
C PHE A 270 -19.90 28.88 -9.01
N LYS A 271 -18.91 29.73 -9.36
CA LYS A 271 -19.09 30.93 -10.18
C LYS A 271 -18.27 30.87 -11.47
N GLY A 272 -18.73 31.57 -12.47
CA GLY A 272 -18.01 31.71 -13.74
C GLY A 272 -17.83 30.38 -14.48
N GLN A 273 -16.64 30.14 -15.00
CA GLN A 273 -16.35 28.93 -15.78
C GLN A 273 -16.50 27.63 -14.98
N LYS A 274 -16.23 27.68 -13.67
CA LYS A 274 -16.43 26.51 -12.79
C LYS A 274 -17.89 26.11 -12.70
N ALA A 275 -18.82 27.07 -12.64
CA ALA A 275 -20.25 26.80 -12.62
C ALA A 275 -20.70 26.10 -13.92
N ALA A 276 -20.26 26.58 -15.07
CA ALA A 276 -20.61 25.99 -16.37
C ALA A 276 -20.18 24.53 -16.51
N ILE A 277 -19.06 24.15 -15.88
CA ILE A 277 -18.58 22.75 -15.83
C ILE A 277 -19.36 21.94 -14.80
N ALA A 278 -19.57 22.49 -13.61
CA ALA A 278 -20.12 21.80 -12.45
C ALA A 278 -21.63 21.56 -12.55
N ASP A 279 -22.40 22.48 -13.12
CA ASP A 279 -23.88 22.46 -13.11
C ASP A 279 -24.47 21.15 -13.63
N LYS A 280 -23.93 20.68 -14.77
CA LYS A 280 -24.40 19.45 -15.41
C LYS A 280 -24.11 18.21 -14.55
N ILE A 281 -22.92 18.16 -13.95
CA ILE A 281 -22.44 17.06 -13.10
C ILE A 281 -23.25 17.07 -11.78
N LEU A 282 -23.37 18.23 -11.15
CA LEU A 282 -24.07 18.39 -9.88
C LEU A 282 -25.56 18.06 -10.02
N LYS A 283 -26.19 18.42 -11.14
CA LYS A 283 -27.58 18.07 -11.41
C LYS A 283 -27.77 16.55 -11.42
N GLU A 284 -26.94 15.82 -12.16
CA GLU A 284 -27.03 14.36 -12.24
C GLU A 284 -26.74 13.69 -10.90
N ILE A 285 -25.75 14.16 -10.15
CA ILE A 285 -25.45 13.63 -8.81
C ILE A 285 -26.63 13.86 -7.86
N LYS A 286 -27.22 15.07 -7.86
CA LYS A 286 -28.38 15.40 -7.01
C LYS A 286 -29.58 14.52 -7.35
N GLU A 287 -29.87 14.28 -8.62
CA GLU A 287 -30.97 13.41 -9.06
C GLU A 287 -30.75 11.96 -8.59
N ARG A 288 -29.54 11.42 -8.72
CA ARG A 288 -29.20 10.06 -8.28
C ARG A 288 -29.28 9.90 -6.75
N LEU A 289 -28.74 10.88 -6.00
CA LEU A 289 -28.83 10.85 -4.53
C LEU A 289 -30.28 11.00 -4.04
N SER A 290 -31.06 11.88 -4.67
CA SER A 290 -32.50 12.01 -4.36
C SER A 290 -33.25 10.70 -4.60
N PHE A 291 -32.97 10.02 -5.71
CA PHE A 291 -33.56 8.71 -5.97
C PHE A 291 -33.22 7.68 -4.87
N LEU A 292 -31.96 7.60 -4.42
CA LEU A 292 -31.57 6.72 -3.32
C LEU A 292 -32.36 7.05 -2.03
N ILE A 293 -32.57 8.32 -1.74
CA ILE A 293 -33.31 8.77 -0.56
C ILE A 293 -34.79 8.40 -0.69
N ASP A 294 -35.39 8.59 -1.88
CA ASP A 294 -36.79 8.30 -2.16
C ASP A 294 -37.11 6.80 -2.02
N VAL A 295 -36.16 5.91 -2.33
CA VAL A 295 -36.31 4.46 -2.10
C VAL A 295 -35.95 4.03 -0.68
N GLY A 296 -35.67 4.97 0.23
CA GLY A 296 -35.45 4.70 1.66
C GLY A 296 -33.97 4.40 2.05
N LEU A 297 -33.00 4.62 1.14
CA LEU A 297 -31.56 4.38 1.38
C LEU A 297 -30.82 5.64 1.87
N ASN A 298 -31.50 6.51 2.58
CA ASN A 298 -30.99 7.79 3.08
C ASN A 298 -29.85 7.66 4.09
N TYR A 299 -29.76 6.54 4.77
CA TYR A 299 -28.75 6.23 5.79
C TYR A 299 -27.47 5.57 5.24
N LEU A 300 -27.51 5.07 4.00
CA LEU A 300 -26.34 4.42 3.39
C LEU A 300 -25.24 5.42 3.10
N THR A 301 -23.98 4.96 3.28
CA THR A 301 -22.80 5.70 2.84
C THR A 301 -22.35 5.18 1.47
N LEU A 302 -21.83 6.06 0.61
CA LEU A 302 -21.31 5.66 -0.71
C LEU A 302 -20.02 4.83 -0.61
N GLU A 303 -19.35 4.85 0.55
CA GLU A 303 -18.17 4.04 0.81
C GLU A 303 -18.50 2.60 1.21
N ARG A 304 -19.74 2.31 1.55
CA ARG A 304 -20.13 0.98 2.02
C ARG A 304 -19.85 -0.09 0.96
N SER A 305 -19.19 -1.15 1.37
CA SER A 305 -18.82 -2.25 0.48
C SER A 305 -20.06 -3.07 0.10
N ALA A 306 -20.16 -3.45 -1.17
CA ALA A 306 -21.34 -4.14 -1.72
C ALA A 306 -21.61 -5.51 -1.04
N ASP A 307 -20.59 -6.18 -0.54
CA ASP A 307 -20.69 -7.45 0.20
C ASP A 307 -21.30 -7.29 1.60
N THR A 308 -21.40 -6.06 2.10
CA THR A 308 -22.02 -5.75 3.39
C THR A 308 -23.50 -5.33 3.26
N LEU A 309 -24.00 -5.15 2.04
CA LEU A 309 -25.38 -4.79 1.78
C LEU A 309 -26.33 -5.96 2.09
N SER A 310 -27.47 -5.66 2.70
CA SER A 310 -28.55 -6.63 2.83
C SER A 310 -29.23 -6.89 1.47
N GLY A 311 -29.93 -8.01 1.34
CA GLY A 311 -30.60 -8.34 0.08
C GLY A 311 -31.59 -7.27 -0.38
N GLY A 312 -32.26 -6.56 0.55
CA GLY A 312 -33.17 -5.44 0.23
C GLY A 312 -32.44 -4.15 -0.17
N GLU A 313 -31.25 -3.91 0.35
CA GLU A 313 -30.43 -2.74 -0.02
C GLU A 313 -29.75 -2.91 -1.39
N ALA A 314 -29.60 -4.15 -1.84
CA ALA A 314 -28.96 -4.48 -3.12
C ALA A 314 -29.92 -4.57 -4.29
N GLN A 315 -31.23 -4.61 -4.04
CA GLN A 315 -32.30 -4.58 -5.04
C GLN A 315 -32.67 -3.14 -5.42
#